data_2a54f7380506cbc26bbbab602f53f535
#
_entry.id   2a54f7380506cbc26bbbab602f53f535
#
_cell.length_a   1.000
_cell.length_b   1.000
_cell.length_c   1.000
_cell.angle_alpha   90.00
_cell.angle_beta   90.00
_cell.angle_gamma   90.00
#
_symmetry.space_group_name_H-M   'P 1'
#
loop_
_entity.id
_entity.type
_entity.pdbx_description
1 polymer ?
#
loop_
_entity_poly.entity_id
_entity_poly.type
_entity_poly.pdbx_seq_one_letter_code
_entity_poly.pdbx_strand_id
1 'polypeptide(L)'
;MHTNFDTVIGDFQLAPTKKKQILPHTSTVTYKNRASLPFIDGIILAGLALVALLPRVILAHELDLVTDEIIYIMAGKTYFPLLLHLHIRSNQWAFNYEHPPLVKLLIGLSLFLNAHIGSIVSELFAARMPSILCGTALIVAVYLLGRAPFGRVIALLAALCLAVSPWLVYFSALAYLDMTMTMLVTLAYLLLWPAIRQPRLYLLSGLLVGLGMASKYTAILVLPSIIFFTAYYFIVIRSRLDTEQRPPVPWKWWVMALLLIPVAFFIADPAIWRQPYSLFIKSILFEWHQSITGHLTFLAGQYGGHVFHWAVLYIIFAKLSIFVTAPALFFLIYAFIQLLRFHLKKTQLQITEITAIAFLGSWLVSLVSMFSLLTIVVGTHYFLPLAAPIALAGAFGITILVRFSCKTLLQNSPVTTEDWNSKKRETVISVRQPINVRSAAMLALLFVFFVGPHLIGLMTVYAEEGYSSELFNGEDSVLQVAYPGYREAALWLLAHTHTAGRVGIVAFPETLNHSDYYTSWYRYNSDVQGKLTYSEVQPTRASFSFDYLIWPMHLIQRGYSIPKAWRSHVVHMIMGGHTIYCFILAKKLATLT
;
A
#
# COMPACT_ATOMS: atom_id res chain seq x y z
N MET A 1 -18.39 6.36 -28.96
CA MET A 1 -18.84 7.32 -27.96
C MET A 1 -17.60 7.95 -27.32
N HIS A 2 -17.11 9.03 -27.92
CA HIS A 2 -16.01 9.84 -27.36
C HIS A 2 -16.65 10.87 -26.43
N THR A 3 -16.62 10.66 -25.14
CA THR A 3 -16.93 11.69 -24.14
C THR A 3 -15.60 12.23 -23.62
N ASN A 4 -15.34 13.48 -23.93
CA ASN A 4 -14.16 14.24 -23.55
C ASN A 4 -13.98 14.25 -22.01
N PHE A 5 -12.97 13.56 -21.53
CA PHE A 5 -12.49 13.62 -20.15
C PHE A 5 -11.86 14.98 -19.79
N ASP A 6 -11.61 15.82 -20.79
CA ASP A 6 -10.94 17.12 -20.64
C ASP A 6 -11.82 18.24 -20.09
N THR A 7 -13.16 18.05 -20.04
CA THR A 7 -14.10 19.08 -19.59
C THR A 7 -14.31 19.13 -18.06
N VAL A 8 -13.76 18.19 -17.32
CA VAL A 8 -13.98 18.11 -15.85
C VAL A 8 -12.94 18.91 -15.03
N ILE A 9 -11.83 19.32 -15.65
CA ILE A 9 -10.71 19.96 -14.92
C ILE A 9 -10.46 21.43 -15.31
N GLY A 10 -11.19 21.97 -16.26
CA GLY A 10 -10.94 23.33 -16.71
C GLY A 10 -12.19 24.06 -17.12
N ASP A 11 -12.78 24.84 -16.30
CA ASP A 11 -13.45 26.11 -16.58
C ASP A 11 -14.40 26.48 -15.45
N PHE A 12 -13.89 27.26 -14.51
CA PHE A 12 -14.70 28.09 -13.64
C PHE A 12 -14.78 29.50 -14.26
N GLN A 13 -15.74 29.71 -15.16
CA GLN A 13 -16.22 31.04 -15.48
C GLN A 13 -17.51 31.28 -14.71
N LEU A 14 -17.49 32.32 -13.90
CA LEU A 14 -18.70 32.86 -13.23
C LEU A 14 -19.56 33.60 -14.24
N ALA A 15 -20.86 33.34 -14.22
CA ALA A 15 -21.86 34.08 -15.00
C ALA A 15 -21.92 35.57 -14.57
N PRO A 16 -22.12 36.52 -15.49
CA PRO A 16 -22.13 37.92 -15.15
C PRO A 16 -23.51 38.38 -14.66
N THR A 17 -23.58 38.83 -13.40
CA THR A 17 -24.68 39.69 -12.95
C THR A 17 -24.32 41.15 -13.18
N LYS A 18 -25.16 41.84 -13.94
CA LYS A 18 -25.06 43.28 -14.23
C LYS A 18 -25.23 44.12 -12.97
N LYS A 19 -24.19 44.90 -12.60
CA LYS A 19 -24.33 46.27 -12.08
C LYS A 19 -23.01 47.01 -12.26
N LYS A 20 -23.10 48.15 -12.96
CA LYS A 20 -22.00 49.10 -13.19
C LYS A 20 -21.52 49.69 -11.86
N GLN A 21 -20.25 49.51 -11.55
CA GLN A 21 -19.47 50.48 -10.78
C GLN A 21 -18.06 50.53 -11.38
N ILE A 22 -17.65 51.75 -11.66
CA ILE A 22 -16.37 52.14 -12.25
C ILE A 22 -15.29 51.89 -11.18
N LEU A 23 -14.38 50.99 -11.41
CA LEU A 23 -13.17 50.79 -10.65
C LEU A 23 -11.94 50.81 -11.59
N PRO A 24 -10.79 51.30 -11.14
CA PRO A 24 -9.68 51.68 -12.00
C PRO A 24 -8.97 50.43 -12.59
N HIS A 25 -8.33 50.67 -13.71
CA HIS A 25 -7.58 49.73 -14.55
C HIS A 25 -6.91 48.58 -13.79
N THR A 26 -7.51 47.41 -13.79
CA THR A 26 -6.85 46.16 -13.51
C THR A 26 -6.17 45.69 -14.78
N SER A 27 -4.86 45.66 -14.76
CA SER A 27 -4.03 45.04 -15.77
C SER A 27 -4.46 43.56 -15.94
N THR A 28 -5.03 43.29 -17.09
CA THR A 28 -5.32 41.91 -17.55
C THR A 28 -4.01 41.12 -17.62
N VAL A 29 -3.74 40.30 -16.59
CA VAL A 29 -2.69 39.30 -16.65
C VAL A 29 -3.16 38.19 -17.59
N THR A 30 -2.76 38.31 -18.84
CA THR A 30 -2.96 37.27 -19.86
C THR A 30 -2.19 36.01 -19.46
N TYR A 31 -2.93 34.97 -19.10
CA TYR A 31 -2.42 33.62 -18.86
C TYR A 31 -1.93 32.97 -20.17
N LYS A 32 -0.75 33.36 -20.64
CA LYS A 32 -0.16 32.87 -21.90
C LYS A 32 0.76 31.64 -21.75
N ASN A 33 0.54 30.78 -20.72
CA ASN A 33 1.35 29.57 -20.54
C ASN A 33 0.56 28.36 -20.04
N ARG A 34 -0.66 28.14 -20.52
CA ARG A 34 -1.46 26.93 -20.21
C ARG A 34 -1.00 25.67 -20.95
N ALA A 35 -0.23 25.77 -22.04
CA ALA A 35 0.12 24.63 -22.88
C ALA A 35 1.28 23.75 -22.34
N SER A 36 2.16 24.29 -21.52
CA SER A 36 3.31 23.52 -20.98
C SER A 36 3.02 22.73 -19.71
N LEU A 37 1.98 23.10 -18.95
CA LEU A 37 1.62 22.45 -17.69
C LEU A 37 1.07 21.03 -17.84
N PRO A 38 0.14 20.76 -18.76
CA PRO A 38 -0.37 19.39 -18.98
C PRO A 38 0.72 18.44 -19.53
N PHE A 39 1.66 18.93 -20.32
CA PHE A 39 2.76 18.13 -20.85
C PHE A 39 3.74 17.68 -19.75
N ILE A 40 4.14 18.58 -18.84
CA ILE A 40 5.02 18.24 -17.71
C ILE A 40 4.33 17.23 -16.78
N ASP A 41 3.05 17.43 -16.45
CA ASP A 41 2.29 16.48 -15.64
C ASP A 41 2.17 15.13 -16.32
N GLY A 42 2.00 15.09 -17.64
CA GLY A 42 2.01 13.85 -18.43
C GLY A 42 3.34 13.10 -18.34
N ILE A 43 4.47 13.80 -18.45
CA ILE A 43 5.81 13.19 -18.27
C ILE A 43 5.98 12.65 -16.84
N ILE A 44 5.58 13.41 -15.83
CA ILE A 44 5.66 12.97 -14.44
C ILE A 44 4.81 11.72 -14.21
N LEU A 45 3.59 11.69 -14.73
CA LEU A 45 2.69 10.53 -14.59
C LEU A 45 3.24 9.30 -15.29
N ALA A 46 3.76 9.45 -16.52
CA ALA A 46 4.39 8.34 -17.25
C ALA A 46 5.64 7.84 -16.54
N GLY A 47 6.49 8.74 -16.04
CA GLY A 47 7.68 8.39 -15.27
C GLY A 47 7.34 7.68 -13.95
N LEU A 48 6.33 8.17 -13.21
CA LEU A 48 5.84 7.53 -11.99
C LEU A 48 5.25 6.15 -12.26
N ALA A 49 4.46 6.01 -13.33
CA ALA A 49 3.91 4.71 -13.73
C ALA A 49 5.02 3.72 -14.05
N LEU A 50 6.07 4.15 -14.77
CA LEU A 50 7.21 3.29 -15.10
C LEU A 50 8.01 2.90 -13.85
N VAL A 51 8.36 3.86 -12.98
CA VAL A 51 9.11 3.61 -11.73
C VAL A 51 8.30 2.72 -10.78
N ALA A 52 6.97 2.84 -10.78
CA ALA A 52 6.12 1.98 -9.97
C ALA A 52 5.96 0.58 -10.58
N LEU A 53 5.79 0.46 -11.89
CA LEU A 53 5.53 -0.81 -12.59
C LEU A 53 6.76 -1.72 -12.61
N LEU A 54 7.92 -1.16 -12.97
CA LEU A 54 9.11 -1.94 -13.26
C LEU A 54 9.56 -2.84 -12.10
N PRO A 55 9.76 -2.34 -10.86
CA PRO A 55 10.19 -3.21 -9.76
C PRO A 55 9.14 -4.27 -9.40
N ARG A 56 7.85 -3.98 -9.57
CA ARG A 56 6.75 -4.93 -9.33
C ARG A 56 6.75 -6.06 -10.34
N VAL A 57 6.97 -5.76 -11.61
CA VAL A 57 7.05 -6.76 -12.69
C VAL A 57 8.28 -7.65 -12.50
N ILE A 58 9.45 -7.06 -12.23
CA ILE A 58 10.68 -7.82 -12.00
C ILE A 58 10.49 -8.76 -10.81
N LEU A 59 10.08 -8.23 -9.67
CA LEU A 59 9.91 -9.03 -8.47
C LEU A 59 8.82 -10.11 -8.63
N ALA A 60 7.70 -9.79 -9.28
CA ALA A 60 6.64 -10.78 -9.54
C ALA A 60 7.09 -11.93 -10.45
N HIS A 61 8.08 -11.70 -11.29
CA HIS A 61 8.66 -12.76 -12.13
C HIS A 61 9.65 -13.64 -11.35
N GLU A 62 10.35 -13.07 -10.39
CA GLU A 62 11.43 -13.75 -9.67
C GLU A 62 10.94 -14.47 -8.40
N LEU A 63 9.97 -13.91 -7.67
CA LEU A 63 9.47 -14.46 -6.41
C LEU A 63 8.89 -15.86 -6.58
N ASP A 64 9.25 -16.73 -5.63
CA ASP A 64 8.63 -18.03 -5.44
C ASP A 64 7.13 -17.92 -5.06
N LEU A 65 6.43 -19.04 -5.08
CA LEU A 65 5.04 -19.13 -4.64
C LEU A 65 4.97 -18.92 -3.12
N VAL A 66 4.17 -17.93 -2.71
CA VAL A 66 3.89 -17.68 -1.29
C VAL A 66 2.59 -18.38 -0.89
N THR A 67 2.50 -18.86 0.34
CA THR A 67 1.47 -19.81 0.79
C THR A 67 0.04 -19.40 0.44
N ASP A 68 -0.35 -18.15 0.73
CA ASP A 68 -1.73 -17.69 0.52
C ASP A 68 -2.07 -17.49 -0.96
N GLU A 69 -1.05 -17.29 -1.82
CA GLU A 69 -1.29 -17.08 -3.26
C GLU A 69 -2.03 -18.26 -3.88
N ILE A 70 -1.66 -19.49 -3.50
CA ILE A 70 -2.27 -20.69 -4.09
C ILE A 70 -3.77 -20.74 -3.84
N ILE A 71 -4.21 -20.36 -2.64
CA ILE A 71 -5.63 -20.35 -2.27
C ILE A 71 -6.40 -19.35 -3.13
N TYR A 72 -5.84 -18.16 -3.32
CA TYR A 72 -6.48 -17.11 -4.14
C TYR A 72 -6.44 -17.44 -5.63
N ILE A 73 -5.37 -18.07 -6.12
CA ILE A 73 -5.25 -18.55 -7.51
C ILE A 73 -6.29 -19.63 -7.78
N MET A 74 -6.43 -20.63 -6.90
CA MET A 74 -7.41 -21.70 -7.02
C MET A 74 -8.85 -21.16 -6.93
N ALA A 75 -9.09 -20.24 -6.01
CA ALA A 75 -10.38 -19.55 -5.93
C ALA A 75 -10.69 -18.77 -7.22
N GLY A 76 -9.70 -18.08 -7.79
CA GLY A 76 -9.85 -17.37 -9.07
C GLY A 76 -10.19 -18.31 -10.23
N LYS A 77 -9.48 -19.44 -10.34
CA LYS A 77 -9.75 -20.50 -11.33
C LYS A 77 -11.14 -21.10 -11.19
N THR A 78 -11.67 -21.15 -9.97
CA THR A 78 -13.00 -21.68 -9.69
C THR A 78 -14.08 -20.64 -9.92
N TYR A 79 -13.93 -19.43 -9.36
CA TYR A 79 -14.98 -18.42 -9.32
C TYR A 79 -15.22 -17.72 -10.66
N PHE A 80 -14.14 -17.44 -11.41
CA PHE A 80 -14.32 -16.73 -12.67
C PHE A 80 -15.13 -17.53 -13.71
N PRO A 81 -14.89 -18.83 -13.96
CA PRO A 81 -15.76 -19.64 -14.80
C PRO A 81 -17.20 -19.74 -14.27
N LEU A 82 -17.39 -19.85 -12.95
CA LEU A 82 -18.74 -19.86 -12.36
C LEU A 82 -19.51 -18.58 -12.68
N LEU A 83 -18.83 -17.42 -12.60
CA LEU A 83 -19.42 -16.14 -12.95
C LEU A 83 -19.67 -16.02 -14.46
N LEU A 84 -18.71 -16.42 -15.29
CA LEU A 84 -18.80 -16.36 -16.75
C LEU A 84 -20.00 -17.17 -17.28
N HIS A 85 -20.23 -18.34 -16.71
CA HIS A 85 -21.36 -19.22 -17.07
C HIS A 85 -22.61 -19.01 -16.22
N LEU A 86 -22.64 -17.97 -15.38
CA LEU A 86 -23.76 -17.65 -14.49
C LEU A 86 -24.18 -18.81 -13.56
N HIS A 87 -23.24 -19.65 -13.15
CA HIS A 87 -23.47 -20.75 -12.22
C HIS A 87 -23.60 -20.28 -10.77
N ILE A 88 -24.53 -19.34 -10.50
CA ILE A 88 -24.67 -18.66 -9.20
C ILE A 88 -25.05 -19.64 -8.06
N ARG A 89 -25.72 -20.77 -8.41
CA ARG A 89 -26.17 -21.77 -7.41
C ARG A 89 -25.10 -22.79 -7.04
N SER A 90 -23.89 -22.73 -7.61
CA SER A 90 -22.83 -23.69 -7.32
C SER A 90 -22.37 -23.59 -5.87
N ASN A 91 -22.14 -24.74 -5.23
CA ASN A 91 -21.55 -24.80 -3.89
C ASN A 91 -20.04 -24.44 -3.89
N GLN A 92 -19.42 -24.43 -5.06
CA GLN A 92 -18.00 -24.09 -5.22
C GLN A 92 -17.70 -22.62 -4.87
N TRP A 93 -18.71 -21.74 -4.82
CA TRP A 93 -18.55 -20.38 -4.30
C TRP A 93 -18.10 -20.35 -2.83
N ALA A 94 -18.28 -21.44 -2.08
CA ALA A 94 -17.85 -21.57 -0.70
C ALA A 94 -16.38 -22.04 -0.54
N PHE A 95 -15.62 -22.19 -1.63
CA PHE A 95 -14.24 -22.72 -1.58
C PHE A 95 -13.34 -21.90 -0.66
N ASN A 96 -13.39 -20.58 -0.76
CA ASN A 96 -12.66 -19.67 0.15
C ASN A 96 -13.59 -18.51 0.56
N TYR A 97 -14.59 -18.82 1.39
CA TYR A 97 -15.64 -17.89 1.82
C TYR A 97 -15.17 -16.89 2.89
N GLU A 98 -13.99 -17.09 3.46
CA GLU A 98 -13.38 -16.23 4.48
C GLU A 98 -13.26 -14.79 4.00
N HIS A 99 -12.89 -14.63 2.74
CA HIS A 99 -12.71 -13.33 2.12
C HIS A 99 -13.61 -13.16 0.90
N PRO A 100 -14.08 -11.93 0.64
CA PRO A 100 -14.91 -11.64 -0.53
C PRO A 100 -14.19 -11.94 -1.86
N PRO A 101 -14.91 -12.16 -2.96
CA PRO A 101 -14.36 -12.75 -4.18
C PRO A 101 -13.80 -11.76 -5.20
N LEU A 102 -13.93 -10.42 -5.04
CA LEU A 102 -13.60 -9.47 -6.10
C LEU A 102 -12.18 -9.67 -6.66
N VAL A 103 -11.17 -9.75 -5.79
CA VAL A 103 -9.78 -9.92 -6.25
C VAL A 103 -9.55 -11.30 -6.84
N LYS A 104 -10.18 -12.33 -6.28
CA LYS A 104 -10.14 -13.70 -6.84
C LYS A 104 -10.74 -13.75 -8.24
N LEU A 105 -11.81 -13.01 -8.50
CA LEU A 105 -12.40 -12.85 -9.84
C LEU A 105 -11.45 -12.09 -10.78
N LEU A 106 -10.73 -11.08 -10.30
CA LEU A 106 -9.71 -10.38 -11.11
C LEU A 106 -8.53 -11.30 -11.44
N ILE A 107 -8.09 -12.13 -10.49
CA ILE A 107 -7.07 -13.17 -10.71
C ILE A 107 -7.58 -14.16 -11.76
N GLY A 108 -8.80 -14.67 -11.60
CA GLY A 108 -9.43 -15.58 -12.56
C GLY A 108 -9.56 -14.99 -13.96
N LEU A 109 -9.95 -13.72 -14.06
CA LEU A 109 -10.00 -12.98 -15.33
C LEU A 109 -8.61 -12.90 -15.97
N SER A 110 -7.58 -12.55 -15.21
CA SER A 110 -6.21 -12.45 -15.71
C SER A 110 -5.69 -13.79 -16.22
N LEU A 111 -5.94 -14.87 -15.48
CA LEU A 111 -5.60 -16.24 -15.91
C LEU A 111 -6.35 -16.65 -17.18
N PHE A 112 -7.64 -16.34 -17.25
CA PHE A 112 -8.48 -16.59 -18.43
C PHE A 112 -7.95 -15.85 -19.66
N LEU A 113 -7.65 -14.58 -19.52
CA LEU A 113 -7.08 -13.78 -20.63
C LEU A 113 -5.75 -14.36 -21.07
N ASN A 114 -4.83 -14.66 -20.14
CA ASN A 114 -3.53 -15.24 -20.49
C ASN A 114 -3.67 -16.56 -21.26
N ALA A 115 -4.58 -17.43 -20.85
CA ALA A 115 -4.85 -18.69 -21.56
C ALA A 115 -5.38 -18.46 -22.98
N HIS A 116 -6.25 -17.45 -23.19
CA HIS A 116 -6.84 -17.15 -24.51
C HIS A 116 -5.89 -16.45 -25.48
N ILE A 117 -4.90 -15.70 -24.98
CA ILE A 117 -3.88 -15.05 -25.83
C ILE A 117 -2.65 -15.93 -26.07
N GLY A 118 -2.72 -17.23 -25.73
CA GLY A 118 -1.65 -18.20 -25.99
C GLY A 118 -0.63 -18.38 -24.87
N SER A 119 -1.00 -18.03 -23.63
CA SER A 119 -0.15 -18.19 -22.43
C SER A 119 1.22 -17.51 -22.58
N ILE A 120 1.21 -16.25 -22.93
CA ILE A 120 2.43 -15.44 -23.18
C ILE A 120 3.31 -15.34 -21.93
N VAL A 121 2.70 -15.36 -20.73
CA VAL A 121 3.42 -15.33 -19.45
C VAL A 121 3.10 -16.56 -18.62
N SER A 122 3.92 -16.84 -17.60
CA SER A 122 3.65 -17.94 -16.67
C SER A 122 2.31 -17.74 -15.96
N GLU A 123 1.68 -18.84 -15.54
CA GLU A 123 0.41 -18.81 -14.83
C GLU A 123 0.50 -18.01 -13.52
N LEU A 124 1.61 -18.19 -12.77
CA LEU A 124 1.84 -17.47 -11.53
C LEU A 124 1.97 -15.95 -11.77
N PHE A 125 2.71 -15.55 -12.80
CA PHE A 125 2.84 -14.14 -13.16
C PHE A 125 1.49 -13.55 -13.61
N ALA A 126 0.72 -14.27 -14.42
CA ALA A 126 -0.62 -13.84 -14.83
C ALA A 126 -1.55 -13.64 -13.60
N ALA A 127 -1.48 -14.52 -12.61
CA ALA A 127 -2.24 -14.39 -11.37
C ALA A 127 -1.87 -13.13 -10.54
N ARG A 128 -0.61 -12.69 -10.61
CA ARG A 128 -0.06 -11.51 -9.92
C ARG A 128 -0.42 -10.18 -10.59
N MET A 129 -0.78 -10.20 -11.88
CA MET A 129 -1.06 -8.99 -12.68
C MET A 129 -2.08 -8.03 -12.05
N PRO A 130 -3.22 -8.45 -11.48
CA PRO A 130 -4.16 -7.53 -10.84
C PRO A 130 -3.53 -6.71 -9.70
N SER A 131 -2.71 -7.33 -8.86
CA SER A 131 -2.01 -6.65 -7.77
C SER A 131 -0.94 -5.68 -8.29
N ILE A 132 -0.19 -6.06 -9.32
CA ILE A 132 0.81 -5.19 -9.99
C ILE A 132 0.14 -3.92 -10.52
N LEU A 133 -0.97 -4.08 -11.23
CA LEU A 133 -1.71 -2.96 -11.81
C LEU A 133 -2.31 -2.06 -10.72
N CYS A 134 -2.91 -2.66 -9.69
CA CYS A 134 -3.46 -1.90 -8.56
C CYS A 134 -2.37 -1.14 -7.78
N GLY A 135 -1.22 -1.78 -7.52
CA GLY A 135 -0.08 -1.12 -6.88
C GLY A 135 0.47 0.04 -7.70
N THR A 136 0.57 -0.13 -9.01
CA THR A 136 0.99 0.95 -9.93
C THR A 136 -0.04 2.09 -9.96
N ALA A 137 -1.33 1.75 -10.08
CA ALA A 137 -2.42 2.73 -10.09
C ALA A 137 -2.50 3.52 -8.77
N LEU A 138 -2.23 2.88 -7.62
CA LEU A 138 -2.14 3.54 -6.31
C LEU A 138 -1.11 4.68 -6.33
N ILE A 139 0.09 4.42 -6.85
CA ILE A 139 1.18 5.42 -6.90
C ILE A 139 0.79 6.62 -7.77
N VAL A 140 0.26 6.34 -8.96
CA VAL A 140 -0.23 7.38 -9.88
C VAL A 140 -1.35 8.19 -9.23
N ALA A 141 -2.28 7.54 -8.53
CA ALA A 141 -3.39 8.18 -7.86
C ALA A 141 -2.96 9.08 -6.69
N VAL A 142 -1.99 8.63 -5.87
CA VAL A 142 -1.44 9.43 -4.77
C VAL A 142 -0.85 10.74 -5.31
N TYR A 143 -0.11 10.70 -6.41
CA TYR A 143 0.37 11.93 -7.05
C TYR A 143 -0.79 12.77 -7.61
N LEU A 144 -1.64 12.16 -8.46
CA LEU A 144 -2.66 12.86 -9.23
C LEU A 144 -3.70 13.55 -8.32
N LEU A 145 -4.17 12.87 -7.29
CA LEU A 145 -5.16 13.40 -6.35
C LEU A 145 -4.52 14.17 -5.19
N GLY A 146 -3.34 13.74 -4.73
CA GLY A 146 -2.61 14.39 -3.65
C GLY A 146 -2.06 15.78 -4.00
N ARG A 147 -1.77 16.05 -5.29
CA ARG A 147 -1.26 17.37 -5.71
C ARG A 147 -2.24 18.52 -5.45
N ALA A 148 -3.53 18.25 -5.41
CA ALA A 148 -4.54 19.28 -5.19
C ALA A 148 -4.56 19.78 -3.73
N PRO A 149 -4.59 18.92 -2.70
CA PRO A 149 -4.52 19.34 -1.31
C PRO A 149 -3.12 19.75 -0.85
N PHE A 150 -2.05 19.08 -1.35
CA PHE A 150 -0.71 19.18 -0.75
C PHE A 150 0.33 19.87 -1.65
N GLY A 151 0.00 20.08 -2.92
CA GLY A 151 0.95 20.58 -3.92
C GLY A 151 1.79 19.48 -4.57
N ARG A 152 2.40 19.82 -5.72
CA ARG A 152 3.12 18.86 -6.57
C ARG A 152 4.31 18.20 -5.87
N VAL A 153 5.10 18.96 -5.12
CA VAL A 153 6.34 18.46 -4.49
C VAL A 153 6.02 17.40 -3.45
N ILE A 154 5.07 17.67 -2.54
CA ILE A 154 4.70 16.73 -1.48
C ILE A 154 4.10 15.46 -2.09
N ALA A 155 3.17 15.62 -3.05
CA ALA A 155 2.56 14.48 -3.72
C ALA A 155 3.56 13.63 -4.51
N LEU A 156 4.55 14.27 -5.18
CA LEU A 156 5.59 13.57 -5.93
C LEU A 156 6.55 12.81 -5.00
N LEU A 157 7.01 13.43 -3.93
CA LEU A 157 7.88 12.78 -2.94
C LEU A 157 7.19 11.56 -2.32
N ALA A 158 5.93 11.72 -1.90
CA ALA A 158 5.16 10.61 -1.35
C ALA A 158 4.96 9.48 -2.38
N ALA A 159 4.59 9.81 -3.61
CA ALA A 159 4.40 8.83 -4.67
C ALA A 159 5.70 8.08 -5.01
N LEU A 160 6.85 8.78 -5.11
CA LEU A 160 8.15 8.15 -5.38
C LEU A 160 8.60 7.25 -4.22
N CYS A 161 8.42 7.71 -2.97
CA CYS A 161 8.69 6.90 -1.79
C CYS A 161 7.90 5.58 -1.81
N LEU A 162 6.59 5.65 -2.10
CA LEU A 162 5.73 4.47 -2.19
C LEU A 162 6.06 3.59 -3.41
N ALA A 163 6.50 4.20 -4.54
CA ALA A 163 6.86 3.46 -5.74
C ALA A 163 8.00 2.47 -5.51
N VAL A 164 8.98 2.86 -4.69
CA VAL A 164 10.18 2.07 -4.38
C VAL A 164 10.18 1.46 -2.99
N SER A 165 9.10 1.60 -2.22
CA SER A 165 8.99 0.98 -0.90
C SER A 165 9.00 -0.55 -1.03
N PRO A 166 9.97 -1.29 -0.42
CA PRO A 166 10.02 -2.74 -0.46
C PRO A 166 8.71 -3.38 -0.01
N TRP A 167 8.10 -2.82 1.03
CA TRP A 167 6.81 -3.27 1.57
C TRP A 167 5.68 -3.24 0.52
N LEU A 168 5.51 -2.12 -0.20
CA LEU A 168 4.46 -2.02 -1.21
C LEU A 168 4.80 -2.78 -2.48
N VAL A 169 6.08 -2.81 -2.88
CA VAL A 169 6.52 -3.54 -4.07
C VAL A 169 6.26 -5.02 -3.91
N TYR A 170 6.63 -5.60 -2.76
CA TYR A 170 6.45 -7.02 -2.48
C TYR A 170 4.97 -7.45 -2.54
N PHE A 171 4.09 -6.79 -1.77
CA PHE A 171 2.67 -7.16 -1.79
C PHE A 171 1.93 -6.78 -3.07
N SER A 172 2.49 -5.88 -3.89
CA SER A 172 2.01 -5.65 -5.25
C SER A 172 2.47 -6.73 -6.23
N ALA A 173 3.56 -7.44 -5.91
CA ALA A 173 4.12 -8.50 -6.74
C ALA A 173 3.50 -9.87 -6.45
N LEU A 174 2.59 -9.98 -5.48
CA LEU A 174 1.90 -11.21 -5.09
C LEU A 174 0.43 -11.19 -5.53
N ALA A 175 -0.13 -12.37 -5.76
CA ALA A 175 -1.57 -12.53 -6.02
C ALA A 175 -2.40 -12.42 -4.73
N TYR A 176 -2.29 -11.29 -4.02
CA TYR A 176 -2.91 -11.01 -2.73
C TYR A 176 -4.08 -10.04 -2.84
N LEU A 177 -4.95 -10.07 -1.83
CA LEU A 177 -6.19 -9.26 -1.79
C LEU A 177 -5.90 -7.80 -1.39
N ASP A 178 -4.87 -7.58 -0.63
CA ASP A 178 -4.61 -6.36 0.15
C ASP A 178 -4.23 -5.16 -0.72
N MET A 179 -3.52 -5.37 -1.83
CA MET A 179 -3.10 -4.25 -2.69
C MET A 179 -4.28 -3.61 -3.40
N THR A 180 -5.22 -4.41 -3.90
CA THR A 180 -6.45 -3.90 -4.52
C THR A 180 -7.30 -3.15 -3.50
N MET A 181 -7.48 -3.71 -2.32
CA MET A 181 -8.18 -3.05 -1.21
C MET A 181 -7.51 -1.72 -0.85
N THR A 182 -6.18 -1.70 -0.67
CA THR A 182 -5.40 -0.51 -0.34
C THR A 182 -5.56 0.60 -1.40
N MET A 183 -5.51 0.26 -2.67
CA MET A 183 -5.75 1.20 -3.77
C MET A 183 -7.15 1.80 -3.68
N LEU A 184 -8.18 0.96 -3.52
CA LEU A 184 -9.58 1.40 -3.52
C LEU A 184 -9.89 2.31 -2.34
N VAL A 185 -9.45 1.98 -1.13
CA VAL A 185 -9.69 2.83 0.06
C VAL A 185 -8.88 4.14 0.02
N THR A 186 -7.66 4.11 -0.54
CA THR A 186 -6.84 5.31 -0.74
C THR A 186 -7.51 6.27 -1.73
N LEU A 187 -7.99 5.75 -2.85
CA LEU A 187 -8.76 6.53 -3.84
C LEU A 187 -10.04 7.09 -3.22
N ALA A 188 -10.80 6.27 -2.49
CA ALA A 188 -12.03 6.70 -1.82
C ALA A 188 -11.79 7.89 -0.90
N TYR A 189 -10.70 7.86 -0.12
CA TYR A 189 -10.36 8.96 0.77
C TYR A 189 -9.88 10.21 0.01
N LEU A 190 -8.95 10.06 -0.92
CA LEU A 190 -8.39 11.20 -1.67
C LEU A 190 -9.45 11.95 -2.50
N LEU A 191 -10.49 11.26 -2.96
CA LEU A 191 -11.62 11.85 -3.68
C LEU A 191 -12.48 12.79 -2.80
N LEU A 192 -12.39 12.72 -1.49
CA LEU A 192 -13.12 13.65 -0.60
C LEU A 192 -12.69 15.10 -0.82
N TRP A 193 -11.43 15.35 -1.18
CA TRP A 193 -10.95 16.70 -1.44
C TRP A 193 -11.70 17.39 -2.59
N PRO A 194 -11.72 16.85 -3.82
CA PRO A 194 -12.52 17.44 -4.88
C PRO A 194 -14.04 17.33 -4.61
N ALA A 195 -14.50 16.34 -3.81
CA ALA A 195 -15.92 16.17 -3.47
C ALA A 195 -16.49 17.35 -2.66
N ILE A 196 -15.66 18.13 -1.96
CA ILE A 196 -16.08 19.35 -1.27
C ILE A 196 -16.75 20.32 -2.27
N ARG A 197 -16.20 20.42 -3.49
CA ARG A 197 -16.72 21.33 -4.54
C ARG A 197 -17.60 20.60 -5.55
N GLN A 198 -17.39 19.31 -5.75
CA GLN A 198 -18.12 18.44 -6.67
C GLN A 198 -18.79 17.28 -5.91
N PRO A 199 -19.93 17.52 -5.27
CA PRO A 199 -20.54 16.56 -4.34
C PRO A 199 -20.86 15.19 -4.92
N ARG A 200 -21.02 15.09 -6.25
CA ARG A 200 -21.23 13.80 -6.93
C ARG A 200 -20.07 12.81 -6.72
N LEU A 201 -18.86 13.31 -6.42
CA LEU A 201 -17.69 12.46 -6.17
C LEU A 201 -17.79 11.67 -4.85
N TYR A 202 -18.69 12.06 -3.93
CA TYR A 202 -19.02 11.21 -2.77
C TYR A 202 -19.59 9.87 -3.20
N LEU A 203 -20.36 9.81 -4.30
CA LEU A 203 -20.86 8.52 -4.85
C LEU A 203 -19.71 7.63 -5.28
N LEU A 204 -18.71 8.19 -5.97
CA LEU A 204 -17.53 7.43 -6.38
C LEU A 204 -16.72 6.97 -5.15
N SER A 205 -16.59 7.82 -4.13
CA SER A 205 -15.96 7.42 -2.86
C SER A 205 -16.71 6.25 -2.21
N GLY A 206 -18.05 6.30 -2.13
CA GLY A 206 -18.86 5.21 -1.59
C GLY A 206 -18.75 3.92 -2.41
N LEU A 207 -18.79 4.02 -3.75
CA LEU A 207 -18.56 2.88 -4.66
C LEU A 207 -17.22 2.21 -4.38
N LEU A 208 -16.14 3.00 -4.27
CA LEU A 208 -14.80 2.49 -4.03
C LEU A 208 -14.65 1.83 -2.65
N VAL A 209 -15.32 2.35 -1.62
CA VAL A 209 -15.36 1.69 -0.30
C VAL A 209 -16.07 0.33 -0.42
N GLY A 210 -17.22 0.26 -1.10
CA GLY A 210 -17.95 -0.99 -1.29
C GLY A 210 -17.15 -2.03 -2.08
N LEU A 211 -16.46 -1.62 -3.15
CA LEU A 211 -15.53 -2.49 -3.89
C LEU A 211 -14.31 -2.90 -3.05
N GLY A 212 -13.81 -1.98 -2.21
CA GLY A 212 -12.76 -2.27 -1.24
C GLY A 212 -13.19 -3.37 -0.26
N MET A 213 -14.41 -3.28 0.27
CA MET A 213 -14.99 -4.31 1.12
C MET A 213 -15.18 -5.64 0.37
N ALA A 214 -15.53 -5.61 -0.91
CA ALA A 214 -15.62 -6.80 -1.76
C ALA A 214 -14.23 -7.40 -2.10
N SER A 215 -13.14 -6.66 -1.84
CA SER A 215 -11.76 -7.16 -1.89
C SER A 215 -11.35 -7.79 -0.55
N LYS A 216 -11.55 -7.05 0.54
CA LYS A 216 -11.28 -7.48 1.93
C LYS A 216 -12.14 -6.68 2.90
N TYR A 217 -12.75 -7.33 3.89
CA TYR A 217 -13.66 -6.68 4.85
C TYR A 217 -13.02 -5.53 5.61
N THR A 218 -11.71 -5.57 5.88
CA THR A 218 -10.97 -4.51 6.57
C THR A 218 -11.00 -3.15 5.87
N ALA A 219 -11.43 -3.07 4.61
CA ALA A 219 -11.67 -1.80 3.92
C ALA A 219 -12.66 -0.88 4.66
N ILE A 220 -13.60 -1.45 5.44
CA ILE A 220 -14.57 -0.68 6.22
C ILE A 220 -13.88 0.26 7.23
N LEU A 221 -12.66 -0.05 7.66
CA LEU A 221 -11.89 0.74 8.62
C LEU A 221 -11.51 2.15 8.11
N VAL A 222 -11.72 2.42 6.81
CA VAL A 222 -11.54 3.78 6.26
C VAL A 222 -12.74 4.69 6.55
N LEU A 223 -13.93 4.13 6.81
CA LEU A 223 -15.16 4.92 7.01
C LEU A 223 -15.05 5.94 8.16
N PRO A 224 -14.51 5.61 9.35
CA PRO A 224 -14.30 6.60 10.39
C PRO A 224 -13.46 7.80 9.92
N SER A 225 -12.41 7.58 9.10
CA SER A 225 -11.61 8.67 8.54
C SER A 225 -12.43 9.57 7.61
N ILE A 226 -13.25 8.98 6.74
CA ILE A 226 -14.15 9.69 5.81
C ILE A 226 -15.17 10.52 6.59
N ILE A 227 -15.82 9.91 7.59
CA ILE A 227 -16.84 10.56 8.42
C ILE A 227 -16.21 11.69 9.23
N PHE A 228 -15.09 11.42 9.89
CA PHE A 228 -14.44 12.42 10.75
C PHE A 228 -13.97 13.64 9.96
N PHE A 229 -13.27 13.47 8.83
CA PHE A 229 -12.87 14.59 7.99
C PHE A 229 -14.08 15.36 7.46
N THR A 230 -15.08 14.66 6.92
CA THR A 230 -16.27 15.28 6.34
C THR A 230 -17.03 16.09 7.39
N ALA A 231 -17.27 15.50 8.57
CA ALA A 231 -17.91 16.19 9.68
C ALA A 231 -17.10 17.41 10.15
N TYR A 232 -15.79 17.25 10.34
CA TYR A 232 -14.93 18.35 10.78
C TYR A 232 -14.91 19.50 9.76
N TYR A 233 -14.82 19.18 8.46
CA TYR A 233 -14.86 20.19 7.42
C TYR A 233 -16.18 20.96 7.43
N PHE A 234 -17.32 20.29 7.38
CA PHE A 234 -18.63 20.94 7.22
C PHE A 234 -19.13 21.61 8.50
N ILE A 235 -18.76 21.13 9.67
CA ILE A 235 -19.15 21.72 10.97
C ILE A 235 -18.19 22.85 11.36
N VAL A 236 -16.86 22.61 11.27
CA VAL A 236 -15.86 23.52 11.84
C VAL A 236 -15.24 24.42 10.77
N ILE A 237 -14.64 23.87 9.73
CA ILE A 237 -13.88 24.67 8.75
C ILE A 237 -14.82 25.53 7.92
N ARG A 238 -15.88 24.96 7.40
CA ARG A 238 -16.88 25.65 6.57
C ARG A 238 -17.50 26.83 7.32
N SER A 239 -17.71 26.74 8.62
CA SER A 239 -18.29 27.84 9.42
C SER A 239 -17.42 29.10 9.46
N ARG A 240 -16.12 28.96 9.16
CA ARG A 240 -15.14 30.06 9.11
C ARG A 240 -14.97 30.68 7.73
N LEU A 241 -15.57 30.11 6.71
CA LEU A 241 -15.60 30.69 5.35
C LEU A 241 -16.61 31.84 5.28
N ASP A 242 -16.36 32.79 4.40
CA ASP A 242 -17.33 33.82 4.05
C ASP A 242 -18.60 33.20 3.44
N THR A 243 -19.75 33.78 3.68
CA THR A 243 -21.05 33.22 3.29
C THR A 243 -21.11 32.86 1.80
N GLU A 244 -20.51 33.70 0.95
CA GLU A 244 -20.46 33.49 -0.50
C GLU A 244 -19.57 32.32 -0.94
N GLN A 245 -18.56 31.97 -0.14
CA GLN A 245 -17.60 30.89 -0.41
C GLN A 245 -17.99 29.54 0.21
N ARG A 246 -19.05 29.53 1.03
CA ARG A 246 -19.48 28.31 1.75
C ARG A 246 -20.11 27.29 0.80
N PRO A 247 -19.52 26.12 0.58
CA PRO A 247 -20.21 25.08 -0.19
C PRO A 247 -21.47 24.62 0.54
N PRO A 248 -22.56 24.29 -0.18
CA PRO A 248 -23.75 23.73 0.44
C PRO A 248 -23.43 22.38 1.08
N VAL A 249 -24.12 22.04 2.18
CA VAL A 249 -23.97 20.72 2.81
C VAL A 249 -24.57 19.66 1.89
N PRO A 250 -23.78 18.70 1.41
CA PRO A 250 -24.23 17.76 0.38
C PRO A 250 -24.89 16.51 0.98
N TRP A 251 -25.82 16.67 1.93
CA TRP A 251 -26.40 15.58 2.70
C TRP A 251 -27.00 14.46 1.84
N LYS A 252 -27.68 14.80 0.75
CA LYS A 252 -28.25 13.80 -0.18
C LYS A 252 -27.17 12.92 -0.82
N TRP A 253 -26.03 13.49 -1.16
CA TRP A 253 -24.91 12.74 -1.75
C TRP A 253 -24.24 11.85 -0.73
N TRP A 254 -24.17 12.25 0.54
CA TRP A 254 -23.67 11.40 1.62
C TRP A 254 -24.58 10.21 1.86
N VAL A 255 -25.90 10.43 1.96
CA VAL A 255 -26.88 9.33 2.12
C VAL A 255 -26.78 8.35 0.95
N MET A 256 -26.75 8.87 -0.30
CA MET A 256 -26.61 8.04 -1.49
C MET A 256 -25.27 7.28 -1.51
N ALA A 257 -24.16 7.91 -1.10
CA ALA A 257 -22.87 7.25 -1.00
C ALA A 257 -22.86 6.13 0.03
N LEU A 258 -23.44 6.36 1.22
CA LEU A 258 -23.59 5.34 2.26
C LEU A 258 -24.44 4.15 1.79
N LEU A 259 -25.54 4.41 1.07
CA LEU A 259 -26.39 3.36 0.48
C LEU A 259 -25.67 2.61 -0.65
N LEU A 260 -24.79 3.29 -1.39
CA LEU A 260 -24.05 2.68 -2.48
C LEU A 260 -22.97 1.71 -2.00
N ILE A 261 -22.44 1.87 -0.80
CA ILE A 261 -21.43 0.96 -0.22
C ILE A 261 -21.94 -0.49 -0.19
N PRO A 262 -23.04 -0.82 0.50
CA PRO A 262 -23.54 -2.20 0.53
C PRO A 262 -24.03 -2.68 -0.85
N VAL A 263 -24.54 -1.81 -1.70
CA VAL A 263 -24.94 -2.16 -3.07
C VAL A 263 -23.72 -2.56 -3.90
N ALA A 264 -22.64 -1.77 -3.87
CA ALA A 264 -21.41 -2.06 -4.59
C ALA A 264 -20.75 -3.35 -4.07
N PHE A 265 -20.72 -3.53 -2.75
CA PHE A 265 -20.25 -4.76 -2.12
C PHE A 265 -21.04 -5.96 -2.61
N PHE A 266 -22.38 -5.91 -2.54
CA PHE A 266 -23.26 -7.01 -2.96
C PHE A 266 -23.10 -7.36 -4.44
N ILE A 267 -23.03 -6.36 -5.33
CA ILE A 267 -22.84 -6.58 -6.77
C ILE A 267 -21.47 -7.24 -7.04
N ALA A 268 -20.44 -6.84 -6.32
CA ALA A 268 -19.08 -7.36 -6.51
C ALA A 268 -18.82 -8.68 -5.77
N ASP A 269 -19.79 -9.21 -5.02
CA ASP A 269 -19.70 -10.47 -4.30
C ASP A 269 -20.76 -11.48 -4.76
N PRO A 270 -20.61 -12.11 -5.93
CA PRO A 270 -21.54 -13.12 -6.42
C PRO A 270 -21.61 -14.36 -5.52
N ALA A 271 -20.64 -14.60 -4.65
CA ALA A 271 -20.66 -15.74 -3.73
C ALA A 271 -21.85 -15.67 -2.74
N ILE A 272 -22.30 -14.46 -2.37
CA ILE A 272 -23.44 -14.29 -1.46
C ILE A 272 -24.79 -14.16 -2.16
N TRP A 273 -24.87 -14.06 -3.50
CA TRP A 273 -26.15 -13.77 -4.20
C TRP A 273 -27.23 -14.81 -3.97
N ARG A 274 -26.85 -16.08 -3.77
CA ARG A 274 -27.82 -17.16 -3.53
C ARG A 274 -28.53 -17.01 -2.18
N GLN A 275 -27.81 -16.67 -1.14
CA GLN A 275 -28.28 -16.55 0.24
C GLN A 275 -27.59 -15.39 0.94
N PRO A 276 -27.91 -14.13 0.58
CA PRO A 276 -27.11 -12.97 0.95
C PRO A 276 -26.95 -12.83 2.46
N TYR A 277 -28.01 -13.00 3.20
CA TYR A 277 -27.98 -12.86 4.66
C TYR A 277 -27.15 -13.97 5.33
N SER A 278 -27.46 -15.24 5.06
CA SER A 278 -26.82 -16.37 5.75
C SER A 278 -25.33 -16.49 5.39
N LEU A 279 -24.96 -16.30 4.12
CA LEU A 279 -23.55 -16.42 3.68
C LEU A 279 -22.72 -15.24 4.13
N PHE A 280 -23.27 -14.02 4.08
CA PHE A 280 -22.60 -12.84 4.63
C PHE A 280 -22.35 -12.98 6.13
N ILE A 281 -23.39 -13.36 6.91
CA ILE A 281 -23.24 -13.57 8.35
C ILE A 281 -22.24 -14.69 8.64
N LYS A 282 -22.24 -15.78 7.88
CA LYS A 282 -21.26 -16.86 8.03
C LYS A 282 -19.82 -16.36 7.88
N SER A 283 -19.56 -15.53 6.87
CA SER A 283 -18.21 -14.95 6.66
C SER A 283 -17.82 -13.99 7.78
N ILE A 284 -18.74 -13.12 8.22
CA ILE A 284 -18.48 -12.20 9.33
C ILE A 284 -18.26 -12.96 10.64
N LEU A 285 -19.05 -14.00 10.91
CA LEU A 285 -18.87 -14.83 12.11
C LEU A 285 -17.55 -15.59 12.09
N PHE A 286 -17.07 -16.00 10.92
CA PHE A 286 -15.75 -16.62 10.78
C PHE A 286 -14.65 -15.64 11.17
N GLU A 287 -14.63 -14.43 10.63
CA GLU A 287 -13.68 -13.39 10.96
C GLU A 287 -13.78 -12.98 12.45
N TRP A 288 -15.00 -12.88 12.97
CA TRP A 288 -15.26 -12.60 14.38
C TRP A 288 -14.74 -13.72 15.29
N HIS A 289 -14.99 -14.99 14.91
CA HIS A 289 -14.47 -16.14 15.66
C HIS A 289 -12.95 -16.14 15.69
N GLN A 290 -12.29 -15.93 14.56
CA GLN A 290 -10.83 -15.79 14.51
C GLN A 290 -10.34 -14.62 15.39
N SER A 291 -11.06 -13.50 15.42
CA SER A 291 -10.67 -12.36 16.26
C SER A 291 -10.72 -12.67 17.76
N ILE A 292 -11.57 -13.60 18.19
CA ILE A 292 -11.69 -14.03 19.59
C ILE A 292 -10.71 -15.17 19.90
N THR A 293 -10.67 -16.19 19.05
CA THR A 293 -9.83 -17.39 19.29
C THR A 293 -8.35 -17.12 19.05
N GLY A 294 -8.04 -16.08 18.30
CA GLY A 294 -6.69 -15.78 17.84
C GLY A 294 -6.28 -16.55 16.59
N HIS A 295 -5.22 -16.08 15.98
CA HIS A 295 -4.54 -16.73 14.87
C HIS A 295 -3.04 -16.76 15.17
N LEU A 296 -2.33 -17.74 14.64
CA LEU A 296 -0.90 -17.85 14.81
C LEU A 296 -0.19 -16.59 14.27
N THR A 297 0.35 -15.80 15.18
CA THR A 297 1.03 -14.54 14.88
C THR A 297 2.43 -14.56 15.49
N PHE A 298 3.37 -13.91 14.81
CA PHE A 298 4.70 -13.68 15.34
C PHE A 298 5.05 -12.21 15.21
N LEU A 299 5.38 -11.57 16.33
CA LEU A 299 5.74 -10.15 16.35
C LEU A 299 6.67 -9.86 17.52
N ALA A 300 7.71 -9.05 17.30
CA ALA A 300 8.67 -8.64 18.32
C ALA A 300 9.29 -9.83 19.06
N GLY A 301 9.62 -10.91 18.34
CA GLY A 301 10.19 -12.12 18.92
C GLY A 301 9.19 -12.99 19.70
N GLN A 302 7.91 -12.60 19.76
CA GLN A 302 6.86 -13.32 20.49
C GLN A 302 5.92 -14.02 19.53
N TYR A 303 5.64 -15.27 19.82
CA TYR A 303 4.68 -16.10 19.11
C TYR A 303 3.42 -16.28 19.97
N GLY A 304 2.25 -16.11 19.39
CA GLY A 304 0.99 -16.24 20.12
C GLY A 304 -0.24 -16.16 19.22
N GLY A 305 -1.43 -16.26 19.82
CA GLY A 305 -2.70 -16.13 19.11
C GLY A 305 -3.10 -14.68 18.88
N HIS A 306 -2.58 -13.75 19.65
CA HIS A 306 -2.89 -12.32 19.58
C HIS A 306 -1.61 -11.48 19.71
N VAL A 307 -1.63 -10.30 19.09
CA VAL A 307 -0.60 -9.27 19.25
C VAL A 307 -1.12 -8.14 20.16
N PHE A 308 -0.20 -7.30 20.62
CA PHE A 308 -0.52 -6.11 21.40
C PHE A 308 -1.17 -5.01 20.53
N HIS A 309 -2.01 -4.17 21.11
CA HIS A 309 -2.75 -3.10 20.41
C HIS A 309 -1.86 -2.07 19.71
N TRP A 310 -0.61 -1.87 20.12
CA TRP A 310 0.33 -0.98 19.46
C TRP A 310 1.16 -1.67 18.35
N ALA A 311 0.80 -2.91 17.96
CA ALA A 311 1.44 -3.65 16.87
C ALA A 311 1.48 -2.85 15.56
N VAL A 312 0.43 -2.08 15.29
CA VAL A 312 0.36 -1.20 14.11
C VAL A 312 1.53 -0.21 14.07
N LEU A 313 1.87 0.42 15.20
CA LEU A 313 2.99 1.36 15.29
C LEU A 313 4.31 0.64 15.09
N TYR A 314 4.47 -0.52 15.74
CA TYR A 314 5.66 -1.34 15.59
C TYR A 314 5.93 -1.69 14.12
N ILE A 315 4.91 -2.14 13.40
CA ILE A 315 5.04 -2.51 11.99
C ILE A 315 5.31 -1.27 11.10
N ILE A 316 4.66 -0.14 11.36
CA ILE A 316 4.93 1.11 10.64
C ILE A 316 6.42 1.49 10.77
N PHE A 317 6.95 1.49 11.99
CA PHE A 317 8.34 1.84 12.23
C PHE A 317 9.32 0.77 11.73
N ALA A 318 8.91 -0.49 11.64
CA ALA A 318 9.74 -1.56 11.09
C ALA A 318 9.79 -1.55 9.55
N LYS A 319 8.69 -1.16 8.88
CA LYS A 319 8.54 -1.27 7.41
C LYS A 319 8.69 0.03 6.63
N LEU A 320 8.72 1.16 7.31
CA LEU A 320 8.98 2.46 6.70
C LEU A 320 10.22 3.10 7.33
N SER A 321 11.09 3.66 6.48
CA SER A 321 12.31 4.36 6.91
C SER A 321 12.01 5.43 7.96
N ILE A 322 12.94 5.62 8.89
CA ILE A 322 12.88 6.71 9.90
C ILE A 322 12.81 8.09 9.24
N PHE A 323 13.40 8.23 8.04
CA PHE A 323 13.33 9.47 7.26
C PHE A 323 11.94 9.75 6.68
N VAL A 324 11.02 8.79 6.75
CA VAL A 324 9.59 8.95 6.42
C VAL A 324 8.76 9.08 7.69
N THR A 325 8.99 8.19 8.67
CA THR A 325 8.14 8.10 9.87
C THR A 325 8.39 9.25 10.84
N ALA A 326 9.64 9.70 11.06
CA ALA A 326 9.94 10.83 11.94
C ALA A 326 9.35 12.16 11.39
N PRO A 327 9.50 12.52 10.10
CA PRO A 327 8.78 13.67 9.55
C PRO A 327 7.25 13.53 9.60
N ALA A 328 6.70 12.32 9.49
CA ALA A 328 5.26 12.10 9.64
C ALA A 328 4.78 12.38 11.09
N LEU A 329 5.55 11.97 12.10
CA LEU A 329 5.30 12.35 13.49
C LEU A 329 5.41 13.86 13.71
N PHE A 330 6.42 14.49 13.13
CA PHE A 330 6.56 15.95 13.17
C PHE A 330 5.33 16.62 12.54
N PHE A 331 4.85 16.11 11.40
CA PHE A 331 3.61 16.60 10.79
C PHE A 331 2.42 16.49 11.75
N LEU A 332 2.25 15.38 12.47
CA LEU A 332 1.14 15.21 13.41
C LEU A 332 1.19 16.24 14.55
N ILE A 333 2.37 16.50 15.11
CA ILE A 333 2.57 17.53 16.12
C ILE A 333 2.25 18.91 15.56
N TYR A 334 2.76 19.22 14.36
CA TYR A 334 2.49 20.46 13.66
C TYR A 334 0.99 20.64 13.38
N ALA A 335 0.34 19.58 12.88
CA ALA A 335 -1.09 19.56 12.59
C ALA A 335 -1.91 19.85 13.86
N PHE A 336 -1.61 19.18 14.95
CA PHE A 336 -2.26 19.41 16.24
C PHE A 336 -2.14 20.87 16.68
N ILE A 337 -0.92 21.43 16.65
CA ILE A 337 -0.67 22.83 17.03
C ILE A 337 -1.45 23.79 16.12
N GLN A 338 -1.46 23.58 14.79
CA GLN A 338 -2.14 24.49 13.86
C GLN A 338 -3.66 24.39 13.99
N LEU A 339 -4.22 23.20 14.18
CA LEU A 339 -5.65 23.03 14.41
C LEU A 339 -6.09 23.64 15.75
N LEU A 340 -5.27 23.49 16.81
CA LEU A 340 -5.52 24.16 18.08
C LEU A 340 -5.50 25.69 17.94
N ARG A 341 -4.50 26.24 17.24
CA ARG A 341 -4.42 27.67 16.94
C ARG A 341 -5.61 28.15 16.10
N PHE A 342 -6.08 27.34 15.17
CA PHE A 342 -7.27 27.62 14.37
C PHE A 342 -8.52 27.71 15.25
N HIS A 343 -8.73 26.77 16.16
CA HIS A 343 -9.83 26.83 17.13
C HIS A 343 -9.76 28.07 18.03
N LEU A 344 -8.56 28.44 18.49
CA LEU A 344 -8.31 29.62 19.32
C LEU A 344 -8.30 30.95 18.52
N LYS A 345 -8.59 30.92 17.20
CA LYS A 345 -8.52 32.08 16.28
C LYS A 345 -7.13 32.75 16.24
N LYS A 346 -6.05 32.01 16.46
CA LYS A 346 -4.66 32.50 16.52
C LYS A 346 -3.80 32.01 15.34
N THR A 347 -4.39 31.27 14.38
CA THR A 347 -3.65 30.81 13.21
C THR A 347 -3.42 31.92 12.20
N GLN A 348 -2.28 31.88 11.54
CA GLN A 348 -1.94 32.75 10.41
C GLN A 348 -2.04 32.01 9.06
N LEU A 349 -2.38 30.70 9.11
CA LEU A 349 -2.51 29.88 7.91
C LEU A 349 -3.83 30.18 7.17
N GLN A 350 -3.78 30.02 5.86
CA GLN A 350 -4.99 30.11 5.04
C GLN A 350 -5.94 28.93 5.33
N ILE A 351 -7.23 29.12 5.11
CA ILE A 351 -8.24 28.06 5.35
C ILE A 351 -7.95 26.82 4.49
N THR A 352 -7.44 27.00 3.28
CA THR A 352 -7.03 25.87 2.41
C THR A 352 -5.91 25.04 3.01
N GLU A 353 -4.92 25.67 3.65
CA GLU A 353 -3.82 24.98 4.34
C GLU A 353 -4.34 24.24 5.60
N ILE A 354 -5.20 24.89 6.39
CA ILE A 354 -5.86 24.24 7.54
C ILE A 354 -6.70 23.06 7.08
N THR A 355 -7.40 23.18 5.96
CA THR A 355 -8.20 22.08 5.39
C THR A 355 -7.29 20.92 4.98
N ALA A 356 -6.15 21.18 4.33
CA ALA A 356 -5.19 20.14 3.94
C ALA A 356 -4.57 19.43 5.17
N ILE A 357 -4.24 20.19 6.21
CA ILE A 357 -3.74 19.67 7.48
C ILE A 357 -4.79 18.78 8.15
N ALA A 358 -6.04 19.26 8.23
CA ALA A 358 -7.15 18.49 8.80
C ALA A 358 -7.45 17.24 7.98
N PHE A 359 -7.41 17.34 6.64
CA PHE A 359 -7.60 16.22 5.72
C PHE A 359 -6.59 15.10 5.98
N LEU A 360 -5.31 15.40 5.97
CA LEU A 360 -4.27 14.39 6.17
C LEU A 360 -4.21 13.90 7.62
N GLY A 361 -4.33 14.80 8.58
CA GLY A 361 -4.31 14.47 10.01
C GLY A 361 -5.46 13.55 10.42
N SER A 362 -6.69 13.85 9.95
CA SER A 362 -7.85 12.99 10.23
C SER A 362 -7.72 11.61 9.58
N TRP A 363 -7.18 11.53 8.37
CA TRP A 363 -6.93 10.26 7.69
C TRP A 363 -5.97 9.39 8.50
N LEU A 364 -4.80 9.95 8.81
CA LEU A 364 -3.74 9.22 9.50
C LEU A 364 -4.16 8.79 10.90
N VAL A 365 -4.67 9.72 11.72
CA VAL A 365 -5.04 9.43 13.12
C VAL A 365 -6.18 8.43 13.19
N SER A 366 -7.27 8.63 12.42
CA SER A 366 -8.41 7.72 12.45
C SER A 366 -8.02 6.32 11.97
N LEU A 367 -7.23 6.24 10.90
CA LEU A 367 -6.87 4.94 10.33
C LEU A 367 -5.91 4.17 11.25
N VAL A 368 -4.89 4.83 11.82
CA VAL A 368 -4.01 4.22 12.84
C VAL A 368 -4.82 3.74 14.04
N SER A 369 -5.77 4.57 14.53
CA SER A 369 -6.63 4.19 15.65
C SER A 369 -7.48 2.96 15.33
N MET A 370 -8.07 2.89 14.13
CA MET A 370 -8.87 1.72 13.73
C MET A 370 -8.03 0.46 13.59
N PHE A 371 -6.85 0.55 12.97
CA PHE A 371 -5.95 -0.60 12.85
C PHE A 371 -5.33 -1.03 14.19
N SER A 372 -5.26 -0.15 15.19
CA SER A 372 -4.85 -0.51 16.56
C SER A 372 -5.83 -1.43 17.27
N LEU A 373 -7.07 -1.54 16.78
CA LEU A 373 -8.06 -2.48 17.30
C LEU A 373 -7.83 -3.91 16.82
N LEU A 374 -7.04 -4.10 15.75
CA LEU A 374 -6.71 -5.43 15.25
C LEU A 374 -5.66 -6.07 16.17
N THR A 375 -6.04 -7.17 16.80
CA THR A 375 -5.16 -7.97 17.67
C THR A 375 -4.65 -9.23 17.00
N ILE A 376 -5.10 -9.51 15.78
CA ILE A 376 -4.63 -10.61 14.93
C ILE A 376 -3.86 -10.01 13.76
N VAL A 377 -2.60 -10.39 13.61
CA VAL A 377 -1.74 -9.93 12.54
C VAL A 377 -0.98 -11.12 11.99
N VAL A 378 -1.51 -11.73 10.95
CA VAL A 378 -0.87 -12.84 10.24
C VAL A 378 0.33 -12.36 9.42
N GLY A 379 0.28 -11.10 8.97
CA GLY A 379 1.37 -10.49 8.21
C GLY A 379 1.23 -8.96 8.13
N THR A 380 2.29 -8.31 7.68
CA THR A 380 2.37 -6.84 7.60
C THR A 380 1.41 -6.24 6.58
N HIS A 381 0.92 -7.04 5.61
CA HIS A 381 -0.03 -6.63 4.57
C HIS A 381 -1.35 -6.08 5.11
N TYR A 382 -1.76 -6.46 6.33
CA TYR A 382 -2.95 -5.89 6.97
C TYR A 382 -2.90 -4.36 7.08
N PHE A 383 -1.70 -3.79 7.20
CA PHE A 383 -1.48 -2.35 7.46
C PHE A 383 -1.10 -1.55 6.21
N LEU A 384 -1.08 -2.16 5.02
CA LEU A 384 -0.78 -1.46 3.75
C LEU A 384 -1.59 -0.18 3.51
N PRO A 385 -2.89 -0.09 3.92
CA PRO A 385 -3.65 1.17 3.75
C PRO A 385 -3.06 2.38 4.47
N LEU A 386 -2.18 2.16 5.47
CA LEU A 386 -1.50 3.23 6.22
C LEU A 386 -0.32 3.83 5.44
N ALA A 387 0.23 3.14 4.46
CA ALA A 387 1.43 3.58 3.76
C ALA A 387 1.24 4.93 3.05
N ALA A 388 0.12 5.13 2.35
CA ALA A 388 -0.15 6.36 1.62
C ALA A 388 -0.28 7.59 2.52
N PRO A 389 -1.11 7.60 3.58
CA PRO A 389 -1.20 8.75 4.48
C PRO A 389 0.11 9.02 5.23
N ILE A 390 0.88 7.99 5.60
CA ILE A 390 2.19 8.17 6.27
C ILE A 390 3.20 8.79 5.31
N ALA A 391 3.31 8.32 4.07
CA ALA A 391 4.20 8.89 3.08
C ALA A 391 3.86 10.35 2.76
N LEU A 392 2.57 10.67 2.63
CA LEU A 392 2.10 12.06 2.45
C LEU A 392 2.41 12.93 3.68
N ALA A 393 2.19 12.42 4.89
CA ALA A 393 2.50 13.13 6.13
C ALA A 393 4.01 13.35 6.30
N GLY A 394 4.83 12.34 5.97
CA GLY A 394 6.28 12.44 5.96
C GLY A 394 6.78 13.47 4.96
N ALA A 395 6.28 13.42 3.71
CA ALA A 395 6.63 14.38 2.67
C ALA A 395 6.18 15.81 3.03
N PHE A 396 5.03 15.96 3.68
CA PHE A 396 4.56 17.27 4.18
C PHE A 396 5.46 17.75 5.32
N GLY A 397 5.73 16.91 6.32
CA GLY A 397 6.56 17.25 7.49
C GLY A 397 7.98 17.66 7.12
N ILE A 398 8.64 16.90 6.25
CA ILE A 398 10.00 17.24 5.80
C ILE A 398 10.02 18.54 5.00
N THR A 399 8.98 18.82 4.20
CA THR A 399 8.85 20.08 3.46
C THR A 399 8.69 21.28 4.39
N ILE A 400 7.97 21.13 5.52
CA ILE A 400 7.87 22.18 6.55
C ILE A 400 9.23 22.39 7.22
N LEU A 401 9.91 21.33 7.65
CA LEU A 401 11.23 21.41 8.30
C LEU A 401 12.22 22.19 7.44
N VAL A 402 12.26 21.90 6.16
CA VAL A 402 13.12 22.62 5.20
C VAL A 402 12.77 24.09 5.09
N ARG A 403 11.47 24.42 4.98
CA ARG A 403 11.04 25.83 4.92
C ARG A 403 11.45 26.61 6.17
N PHE A 404 11.37 26.01 7.36
CA PHE A 404 11.83 26.63 8.59
C PHE A 404 13.35 26.84 8.59
N SER A 405 14.13 25.81 8.23
CA SER A 405 15.58 25.91 8.17
C SER A 405 16.06 26.98 7.18
N CYS A 406 15.43 27.07 6.00
CA CYS A 406 15.74 28.10 5.01
C CYS A 406 15.44 29.52 5.50
N LYS A 407 14.31 29.75 6.17
CA LYS A 407 13.98 31.05 6.73
C LYS A 407 15.01 31.51 7.77
N THR A 408 15.43 30.61 8.64
CA THR A 408 16.41 30.89 9.67
C THR A 408 17.79 31.21 9.07
N LEU A 409 18.22 30.49 8.05
CA LEU A 409 19.47 30.73 7.34
C LEU A 409 19.48 32.07 6.56
N LEU A 410 18.33 32.45 5.98
CA LEU A 410 18.17 33.71 5.25
C LEU A 410 18.11 34.93 6.20
N GLN A 411 17.55 34.77 7.40
CA GLN A 411 17.49 35.83 8.41
C GLN A 411 18.84 36.09 9.07
N ASN A 412 19.73 35.10 9.13
CA ASN A 412 21.07 35.22 9.70
C ASN A 412 22.15 35.64 8.69
N SER A 413 21.77 35.89 7.42
CA SER A 413 22.70 36.52 6.47
C SER A 413 22.80 38.03 6.80
N PRO A 414 24.01 38.62 7.01
CA PRO A 414 24.11 40.03 7.28
C PRO A 414 23.57 40.80 6.07
N VAL A 415 22.39 41.38 6.24
CA VAL A 415 21.84 42.33 5.29
C VAL A 415 22.68 43.59 5.40
N THR A 416 23.47 43.87 4.39
CA THR A 416 24.10 45.18 4.23
C THR A 416 23.01 46.25 4.19
N THR A 417 23.11 47.20 5.11
CA THR A 417 22.11 48.21 5.49
C THR A 417 21.88 49.32 4.44
N GLU A 418 21.87 49.05 3.15
CA GLU A 418 21.75 50.12 2.14
C GLU A 418 20.42 50.23 1.41
N ASP A 419 19.36 49.45 1.74
CA ASP A 419 18.10 49.50 0.96
C ASP A 419 16.81 49.61 1.80
N TRP A 420 16.83 50.37 2.91
CA TRP A 420 15.65 50.54 3.77
C TRP A 420 14.58 51.52 3.25
N ASN A 421 14.87 52.32 2.23
CA ASN A 421 13.98 53.44 1.87
C ASN A 421 13.08 53.29 0.65
N SER A 422 12.92 52.09 0.08
CA SER A 422 12.12 51.96 -1.16
C SER A 422 11.05 50.85 -1.20
N LYS A 423 10.50 50.35 -0.09
CA LYS A 423 9.45 49.33 -0.17
C LYS A 423 8.27 49.49 0.75
N LYS A 424 7.40 50.48 0.42
CA LYS A 424 5.95 50.26 0.40
C LYS A 424 5.60 49.78 -1.01
N ARG A 425 5.73 48.52 -1.33
CA ARG A 425 5.11 47.84 -2.47
C ARG A 425 4.63 46.49 -2.07
N GLU A 426 3.33 46.30 -2.30
CA GLU A 426 2.55 45.07 -2.15
C GLU A 426 3.33 43.80 -2.48
N THR A 427 3.44 42.92 -1.52
CA THR A 427 3.99 41.57 -1.70
C THR A 427 2.96 40.70 -2.41
N VAL A 428 2.79 40.91 -3.71
CA VAL A 428 2.25 39.87 -4.59
C VAL A 428 3.31 38.77 -4.65
N ILE A 429 3.04 37.65 -4.02
CA ILE A 429 3.91 36.46 -4.08
C ILE A 429 3.90 35.95 -5.53
N SER A 430 4.82 36.45 -6.33
CA SER A 430 5.10 35.93 -7.67
C SER A 430 5.75 34.55 -7.54
N VAL A 431 5.01 33.51 -7.89
CA VAL A 431 5.40 32.07 -7.86
C VAL A 431 6.45 31.73 -8.92
N ARG A 432 7.20 32.67 -9.47
CA ARG A 432 8.26 32.43 -10.47
C ARG A 432 9.57 33.10 -10.08
N GLN A 433 10.18 32.62 -8.99
CA GLN A 433 11.63 32.73 -8.91
C GLN A 433 12.24 31.52 -9.65
N PRO A 434 13.28 31.71 -10.50
CA PRO A 434 14.02 30.61 -11.06
C PRO A 434 14.53 29.76 -9.88
N ILE A 435 14.44 28.43 -10.02
CA ILE A 435 14.92 27.50 -8.99
C ILE A 435 16.41 27.83 -8.80
N ASN A 436 16.71 28.48 -7.70
CA ASN A 436 18.09 28.79 -7.34
C ASN A 436 18.82 27.45 -7.12
N VAL A 437 20.08 27.35 -7.48
CA VAL A 437 20.93 26.16 -7.30
C VAL A 437 20.83 25.60 -5.87
N ARG A 438 20.73 26.48 -4.86
CA ARG A 438 20.50 26.08 -3.46
C ARG A 438 19.16 25.38 -3.23
N SER A 439 18.08 25.84 -3.87
CA SER A 439 16.77 25.21 -3.77
C SER A 439 16.73 23.86 -4.52
N ALA A 440 17.43 23.76 -5.65
CA ALA A 440 17.58 22.51 -6.38
C ALA A 440 18.40 21.47 -5.59
N ALA A 441 19.52 21.89 -5.00
CA ALA A 441 20.35 21.05 -4.15
C ALA A 441 19.57 20.55 -2.93
N MET A 442 18.77 21.41 -2.30
CA MET A 442 17.94 21.04 -1.17
C MET A 442 16.83 20.07 -1.54
N LEU A 443 16.17 20.25 -2.68
CA LEU A 443 15.19 19.29 -3.20
C LEU A 443 15.83 17.94 -3.52
N ALA A 444 17.05 17.94 -4.06
CA ALA A 444 17.82 16.72 -4.31
C ALA A 444 18.19 16.01 -3.00
N LEU A 445 18.64 16.74 -1.97
CA LEU A 445 18.90 16.18 -0.64
C LEU A 445 17.63 15.59 -0.03
N LEU A 446 16.50 16.29 -0.09
CA LEU A 446 15.22 15.78 0.37
C LEU A 446 14.83 14.48 -0.34
N PHE A 447 15.02 14.43 -1.65
CA PHE A 447 14.76 13.23 -2.42
C PHE A 447 15.66 12.08 -1.95
N VAL A 448 16.97 12.32 -1.81
CA VAL A 448 17.93 11.28 -1.38
C VAL A 448 17.58 10.74 -0.01
N PHE A 449 17.31 11.59 0.97
CA PHE A 449 17.00 11.14 2.33
C PHE A 449 15.60 10.53 2.45
N PHE A 450 14.62 11.01 1.71
CA PHE A 450 13.25 10.55 1.84
C PHE A 450 12.94 9.28 1.02
N VAL A 451 13.53 9.17 -0.17
CA VAL A 451 13.29 8.06 -1.11
C VAL A 451 14.43 7.06 -1.09
N GLY A 452 15.66 7.53 -0.91
CA GLY A 452 16.88 6.72 -1.00
C GLY A 452 16.91 5.48 -0.12
N PRO A 453 16.56 5.53 1.17
CA PRO A 453 16.56 4.35 2.04
C PRO A 453 15.66 3.22 1.54
N HIS A 454 14.45 3.55 1.05
CA HIS A 454 13.57 2.55 0.45
C HIS A 454 14.11 2.00 -0.87
N LEU A 455 14.73 2.85 -1.69
CA LEU A 455 15.35 2.41 -2.94
C LEU A 455 16.53 1.46 -2.66
N ILE A 456 17.39 1.78 -1.70
CA ILE A 456 18.49 0.89 -1.27
C ILE A 456 17.91 -0.42 -0.74
N GLY A 457 16.89 -0.36 0.14
CA GLY A 457 16.21 -1.54 0.64
C GLY A 457 15.67 -2.41 -0.48
N LEU A 458 15.02 -1.82 -1.48
CA LEU A 458 14.48 -2.55 -2.62
C LEU A 458 15.57 -3.24 -3.47
N MET A 459 16.76 -2.64 -3.58
CA MET A 459 17.88 -3.20 -4.34
C MET A 459 18.68 -4.26 -3.57
N THR A 460 18.54 -4.33 -2.24
CA THR A 460 19.35 -5.21 -1.39
C THR A 460 18.58 -6.40 -0.81
N VAL A 461 17.25 -6.38 -0.86
CA VAL A 461 16.41 -7.45 -0.33
C VAL A 461 15.55 -8.08 -1.42
N TYR A 462 15.38 -9.40 -1.35
CA TYR A 462 14.59 -10.17 -2.32
C TYR A 462 13.11 -10.20 -1.95
N ALA A 463 12.78 -10.38 -0.66
CA ALA A 463 11.43 -10.37 -0.13
C ALA A 463 11.28 -9.28 0.95
N GLU A 464 10.06 -8.83 1.18
CA GLU A 464 9.75 -7.73 2.11
C GLU A 464 10.23 -8.01 3.52
N GLU A 465 10.17 -9.25 3.97
CA GLU A 465 10.63 -9.67 5.29
C GLU A 465 12.12 -9.38 5.52
N GLY A 466 12.91 -9.38 4.44
CA GLY A 466 14.33 -9.02 4.50
C GLY A 466 14.58 -7.52 4.69
N TYR A 467 13.55 -6.67 4.53
CA TYR A 467 13.65 -5.24 4.77
C TYR A 467 13.19 -4.88 6.18
N SER A 468 14.05 -4.21 6.90
CA SER A 468 13.70 -3.49 8.11
C SER A 468 14.23 -2.07 8.05
N SER A 469 13.54 -1.14 8.73
CA SER A 469 13.98 0.24 8.82
C SER A 469 15.25 0.37 9.67
N GLU A 470 15.89 1.52 9.59
CA GLU A 470 17.12 1.85 10.30
C GLU A 470 16.99 1.73 11.83
N LEU A 471 15.76 1.73 12.36
CA LEU A 471 15.48 1.53 13.79
C LEU A 471 15.58 0.07 14.24
N PHE A 472 15.47 -0.87 13.31
CA PHE A 472 15.35 -2.30 13.61
C PHE A 472 16.56 -3.11 13.13
N ASN A 473 17.60 -2.50 12.63
CA ASN A 473 18.93 -3.05 12.26
C ASN A 473 18.98 -4.54 11.85
N GLY A 474 17.93 -5.02 11.16
CA GLY A 474 17.96 -6.35 10.58
C GLY A 474 18.12 -7.52 11.54
N GLU A 475 17.93 -7.32 12.83
CA GLU A 475 17.92 -8.47 13.72
C GLU A 475 16.77 -9.40 13.37
N ASP A 476 17.15 -10.62 13.17
CA ASP A 476 16.34 -11.76 12.83
C ASP A 476 15.07 -11.77 13.64
N SER A 477 13.94 -11.86 13.00
CA SER A 477 12.75 -12.27 13.69
C SER A 477 11.95 -11.24 14.48
N VAL A 478 12.10 -9.93 14.23
CA VAL A 478 11.17 -8.93 14.80
C VAL A 478 9.76 -9.10 14.25
N LEU A 479 9.66 -9.54 12.98
CA LEU A 479 8.42 -9.79 12.27
C LEU A 479 8.34 -11.24 11.79
N GLN A 480 7.13 -11.69 11.48
CA GLN A 480 6.96 -13.02 10.88
C GLN A 480 7.58 -13.05 9.48
N VAL A 481 8.42 -14.06 9.25
CA VAL A 481 8.94 -14.38 7.92
C VAL A 481 7.91 -15.29 7.24
N ALA A 482 7.19 -14.78 6.25
CA ALA A 482 6.20 -15.54 5.49
C ALA A 482 6.81 -16.16 4.22
N TYR A 483 7.86 -15.55 3.67
CA TYR A 483 8.57 -16.03 2.50
C TYR A 483 9.39 -17.28 2.81
N PRO A 484 9.11 -18.43 2.17
CA PRO A 484 9.75 -19.69 2.55
C PRO A 484 11.16 -19.88 1.97
N GLY A 485 11.51 -19.23 0.85
CA GLY A 485 12.80 -19.36 0.18
C GLY A 485 13.08 -20.75 -0.41
N TYR A 486 12.06 -21.54 -0.68
CA TYR A 486 12.22 -22.92 -1.15
C TYR A 486 12.87 -23.02 -2.53
N ARG A 487 12.51 -22.10 -3.45
CA ARG A 487 13.07 -22.07 -4.79
C ARG A 487 14.55 -21.74 -4.79
N GLU A 488 14.96 -20.74 -4.03
CA GLU A 488 16.35 -20.32 -3.87
C GLU A 488 17.18 -21.45 -3.26
N ALA A 489 16.63 -22.14 -2.24
CA ALA A 489 17.27 -23.28 -1.63
C ALA A 489 17.42 -24.46 -2.62
N ALA A 490 16.41 -24.71 -3.43
CA ALA A 490 16.44 -25.74 -4.46
C ALA A 490 17.47 -25.41 -5.56
N LEU A 491 17.53 -24.17 -6.03
CA LEU A 491 18.54 -23.71 -6.98
C LEU A 491 19.95 -23.82 -6.42
N TRP A 492 20.14 -23.43 -5.15
CA TRP A 492 21.43 -23.58 -4.47
C TRP A 492 21.86 -25.05 -4.40
N LEU A 493 20.94 -25.93 -4.02
CA LEU A 493 21.20 -27.38 -3.98
C LEU A 493 21.57 -27.93 -5.37
N LEU A 494 20.87 -27.55 -6.42
CA LEU A 494 21.18 -27.95 -7.81
C LEU A 494 22.58 -27.51 -8.23
N ALA A 495 23.01 -26.32 -7.83
CA ALA A 495 24.33 -25.78 -8.17
C ALA A 495 25.47 -26.51 -7.42
N HIS A 496 25.24 -26.92 -6.15
CA HIS A 496 26.28 -27.46 -5.26
C HIS A 496 26.20 -28.98 -5.08
N THR A 497 25.31 -29.70 -5.76
CA THR A 497 25.13 -31.13 -5.63
C THR A 497 25.45 -31.81 -6.95
N HIS A 498 26.36 -32.82 -6.95
CA HIS A 498 26.73 -33.55 -8.15
C HIS A 498 25.94 -34.84 -8.35
N THR A 499 25.38 -35.40 -7.29
CA THR A 499 24.66 -36.68 -7.30
C THR A 499 23.15 -36.51 -7.23
N ALA A 500 22.42 -37.52 -7.71
CA ALA A 500 20.99 -37.60 -7.47
C ALA A 500 20.69 -37.69 -5.97
N GLY A 501 19.63 -37.02 -5.50
CA GLY A 501 19.29 -37.01 -4.08
C GLY A 501 17.82 -36.69 -3.82
N ARG A 502 17.37 -37.03 -2.62
CA ARG A 502 16.02 -36.74 -2.14
C ARG A 502 16.04 -35.52 -1.23
N VAL A 503 15.23 -34.55 -1.54
CA VAL A 503 15.08 -33.29 -0.79
C VAL A 503 13.73 -33.27 -0.08
N GLY A 504 13.76 -33.17 1.24
CA GLY A 504 12.57 -32.93 2.03
C GLY A 504 12.29 -31.43 2.16
N ILE A 505 11.15 -30.94 1.64
CA ILE A 505 10.66 -29.59 1.88
C ILE A 505 9.82 -29.63 3.14
N VAL A 506 10.33 -29.02 4.21
CA VAL A 506 9.64 -29.05 5.50
C VAL A 506 8.53 -28.01 5.49
N ALA A 507 7.28 -28.48 5.61
CA ALA A 507 6.09 -27.65 5.53
C ALA A 507 5.25 -27.74 6.81
N PHE A 508 4.46 -26.69 7.04
CA PHE A 508 3.58 -26.61 8.21
C PHE A 508 2.42 -27.61 8.10
N PRO A 509 2.07 -28.34 9.18
CA PRO A 509 1.00 -29.35 9.13
C PRO A 509 -0.36 -28.85 8.65
N GLU A 510 -0.69 -27.59 8.88
CA GLU A 510 -1.94 -26.97 8.41
C GLU A 510 -1.94 -26.71 6.91
N THR A 511 -0.78 -26.41 6.32
CA THR A 511 -0.63 -26.31 4.87
C THR A 511 -0.75 -27.65 4.18
N LEU A 512 -0.52 -28.75 4.91
CA LEU A 512 -0.68 -30.12 4.42
C LEU A 512 -2.13 -30.53 4.20
N ASN A 513 -3.09 -29.90 4.85
CA ASN A 513 -4.50 -30.07 4.53
C ASN A 513 -4.86 -29.44 3.18
N HIS A 514 -4.00 -28.58 2.65
CA HIS A 514 -4.00 -28.08 1.29
C HIS A 514 -2.89 -28.85 0.51
N SER A 515 -3.16 -30.12 0.19
CA SER A 515 -2.28 -30.98 -0.63
C SER A 515 -1.81 -30.33 -1.93
N ASP A 516 -2.43 -29.19 -2.26
CA ASP A 516 -2.23 -28.44 -3.48
C ASP A 516 -1.06 -27.45 -3.42
N TYR A 517 -0.55 -27.06 -2.21
CA TYR A 517 0.58 -26.12 -2.12
C TYR A 517 1.85 -26.72 -2.71
N TYR A 518 2.28 -27.90 -2.21
CA TYR A 518 3.49 -28.54 -2.69
C TYR A 518 3.39 -28.92 -4.18
N THR A 519 2.26 -29.50 -4.60
CA THR A 519 2.00 -29.85 -6.00
C THR A 519 2.05 -28.61 -6.89
N SER A 520 1.49 -27.50 -6.43
CA SER A 520 1.52 -26.23 -7.17
C SER A 520 2.91 -25.62 -7.16
N TRP A 521 3.61 -25.65 -6.02
CA TRP A 521 4.98 -25.19 -5.92
C TRP A 521 5.88 -25.93 -6.92
N TYR A 522 5.81 -27.26 -6.94
CA TYR A 522 6.58 -28.11 -7.84
C TYR A 522 6.26 -27.85 -9.30
N ARG A 523 5.00 -27.60 -9.61
CA ARG A 523 4.53 -27.23 -10.95
C ARG A 523 5.06 -25.87 -11.41
N TYR A 524 5.05 -24.86 -10.54
CA TYR A 524 5.50 -23.51 -10.88
C TYR A 524 7.02 -23.38 -10.92
N ASN A 525 7.75 -24.26 -10.25
CA ASN A 525 9.20 -24.30 -10.19
C ASN A 525 9.78 -25.49 -11.00
N SER A 526 9.37 -25.59 -12.27
CA SER A 526 9.86 -26.67 -13.15
C SER A 526 11.37 -26.59 -13.42
N ASP A 527 11.98 -25.43 -13.30
CA ASP A 527 13.41 -25.17 -13.48
C ASP A 527 14.29 -25.79 -12.37
N VAL A 528 13.74 -26.08 -11.19
CA VAL A 528 14.47 -26.79 -10.12
C VAL A 528 14.40 -28.32 -10.25
N GLN A 529 13.63 -28.83 -11.19
CA GLN A 529 13.51 -30.26 -11.46
C GLN A 529 14.76 -30.78 -12.17
N GLY A 530 15.20 -31.97 -11.81
CA GLY A 530 16.40 -32.57 -12.42
C GLY A 530 16.89 -33.79 -11.65
N LYS A 531 18.16 -33.77 -11.29
CA LYS A 531 18.79 -34.86 -10.48
C LYS A 531 18.27 -34.95 -9.03
N LEU A 532 17.59 -33.88 -8.53
CA LEU A 532 17.00 -33.87 -7.21
C LEU A 532 15.50 -34.17 -7.28
N THR A 533 15.02 -34.99 -6.34
CA THR A 533 13.60 -35.29 -6.18
C THR A 533 13.08 -34.64 -4.89
N TYR A 534 11.99 -33.89 -5.00
CA TYR A 534 11.43 -33.14 -3.87
C TYR A 534 10.20 -33.84 -3.32
N SER A 535 10.06 -33.80 -1.99
CA SER A 535 8.87 -34.29 -1.30
C SER A 535 8.58 -33.44 -0.09
N GLU A 536 7.32 -33.21 0.18
CA GLU A 536 6.88 -32.50 1.38
C GLU A 536 7.05 -33.38 2.61
N VAL A 537 7.51 -32.79 3.71
CA VAL A 537 7.71 -33.49 4.98
C VAL A 537 7.25 -32.66 6.15
N GLN A 538 6.52 -33.27 7.08
CA GLN A 538 6.13 -32.62 8.32
C GLN A 538 7.33 -32.37 9.23
N PRO A 539 7.41 -31.26 9.98
CA PRO A 539 8.51 -30.96 10.89
C PRO A 539 8.77 -32.09 11.90
N THR A 540 7.69 -32.71 12.38
CA THR A 540 7.75 -33.83 13.34
C THR A 540 8.19 -35.15 12.73
N ARG A 541 8.15 -35.31 11.39
CA ARG A 541 8.54 -36.50 10.63
C ARG A 541 9.84 -36.33 9.85
N ALA A 542 10.52 -35.19 10.00
CA ALA A 542 11.80 -34.95 9.38
C ALA A 542 12.81 -35.96 9.90
N SER A 543 13.33 -36.79 9.02
CA SER A 543 14.24 -37.92 9.34
C SER A 543 15.41 -37.98 8.37
N PHE A 544 16.42 -38.77 8.70
CA PHE A 544 17.57 -39.06 7.81
C PHE A 544 17.20 -39.93 6.58
N SER A 545 15.92 -40.13 6.29
CA SER A 545 15.48 -40.75 5.04
C SER A 545 15.69 -39.86 3.82
N PHE A 546 15.87 -38.53 4.03
CA PHE A 546 16.23 -37.54 3.02
C PHE A 546 17.74 -37.30 2.98
N ASP A 547 18.27 -36.94 1.82
CA ASP A 547 19.68 -36.57 1.68
C ASP A 547 19.86 -35.10 2.06
N TYR A 548 18.82 -34.26 1.79
CA TYR A 548 18.76 -32.84 2.12
C TYR A 548 17.41 -32.48 2.72
N LEU A 549 17.39 -31.44 3.58
CA LEU A 549 16.17 -30.84 4.09
C LEU A 549 16.24 -29.33 3.87
N ILE A 550 15.13 -28.74 3.47
CA ILE A 550 14.92 -27.29 3.43
C ILE A 550 13.97 -26.92 4.57
N TRP A 551 14.47 -26.15 5.55
CA TRP A 551 13.74 -25.82 6.78
C TRP A 551 13.47 -24.33 6.85
N PRO A 552 12.22 -23.85 6.60
CA PRO A 552 11.91 -22.42 6.57
C PRO A 552 11.86 -21.81 7.97
N MET A 553 12.24 -20.51 8.05
CA MET A 553 12.29 -19.75 9.30
C MET A 553 10.90 -19.61 9.93
N HIS A 554 9.83 -19.47 9.14
CA HIS A 554 8.47 -19.33 9.67
C HIS A 554 8.05 -20.53 10.55
N LEU A 555 8.58 -21.73 10.29
CA LEU A 555 8.34 -22.89 11.15
C LEU A 555 9.08 -22.77 12.47
N ILE A 556 10.31 -22.26 12.45
CA ILE A 556 11.10 -22.03 13.67
C ILE A 556 10.40 -20.98 14.55
N GLN A 557 9.93 -19.91 13.95
CA GLN A 557 9.15 -18.86 14.62
C GLN A 557 7.83 -19.37 15.22
N ARG A 558 7.30 -20.46 14.69
CA ARG A 558 6.07 -21.14 15.18
C ARG A 558 6.36 -22.30 16.14
N GLY A 559 7.60 -22.43 16.63
CA GLY A 559 8.00 -23.43 17.61
C GLY A 559 8.49 -24.76 17.04
N TYR A 560 8.50 -24.93 15.71
CA TYR A 560 9.03 -26.14 15.06
C TYR A 560 10.53 -26.00 14.78
N SER A 561 11.34 -26.08 15.83
CA SER A 561 12.79 -25.94 15.70
C SER A 561 13.42 -27.13 14.95
N ILE A 562 14.56 -26.88 14.30
CA ILE A 562 15.38 -27.90 13.70
C ILE A 562 15.74 -28.97 14.77
N PRO A 563 15.47 -30.27 14.53
CA PRO A 563 15.76 -31.32 15.49
C PRO A 563 17.25 -31.33 15.89
N LYS A 564 17.56 -31.63 17.15
CA LYS A 564 18.94 -31.61 17.67
C LYS A 564 19.91 -32.38 16.79
N ALA A 565 19.48 -33.56 16.28
CA ALA A 565 20.28 -34.40 15.41
C ALA A 565 20.66 -33.76 14.07
N TRP A 566 19.89 -32.77 13.62
CA TRP A 566 20.12 -32.06 12.34
C TRP A 566 20.85 -30.74 12.50
N ARG A 567 20.99 -30.17 13.70
CA ARG A 567 21.56 -28.83 13.88
C ARG A 567 23.00 -28.69 13.38
N SER A 568 23.81 -29.76 13.53
CA SER A 568 25.19 -29.82 13.01
C SER A 568 25.25 -30.06 11.49
N HIS A 569 24.12 -30.28 10.85
CA HIS A 569 24.01 -30.59 9.42
C HIS A 569 23.55 -29.39 8.58
N VAL A 570 23.40 -28.20 9.17
CA VAL A 570 23.12 -26.95 8.44
C VAL A 570 24.34 -26.62 7.59
N VAL A 571 24.17 -26.59 6.29
CA VAL A 571 25.24 -26.34 5.30
C VAL A 571 25.15 -24.99 4.65
N HIS A 572 23.95 -24.42 4.59
CA HIS A 572 23.71 -23.07 4.01
C HIS A 572 22.45 -22.44 4.56
N MET A 573 22.36 -21.12 4.43
CA MET A 573 21.20 -20.31 4.79
C MET A 573 20.82 -19.43 3.61
N ILE A 574 19.55 -19.43 3.23
CA ILE A 574 19.00 -18.50 2.25
C ILE A 574 18.56 -17.26 3.00
N MET A 575 19.09 -16.11 2.59
CA MET A 575 18.89 -14.84 3.28
C MET A 575 18.40 -13.75 2.31
N GLY A 576 17.64 -12.81 2.86
CA GLY A 576 17.33 -11.51 2.24
C GLY A 576 17.72 -10.40 3.20
N GLY A 577 18.69 -9.56 2.81
CA GLY A 577 19.29 -8.63 3.74
C GLY A 577 19.92 -9.35 4.94
N HIS A 578 19.43 -9.07 6.14
CA HIS A 578 19.85 -9.74 7.38
C HIS A 578 18.88 -10.84 7.84
N THR A 579 17.76 -11.04 7.13
CA THR A 579 16.73 -12.02 7.52
C THR A 579 16.98 -13.37 6.87
N ILE A 580 16.96 -14.45 7.66
CA ILE A 580 17.03 -15.81 7.19
C ILE A 580 15.64 -16.25 6.73
N TYR A 581 15.51 -16.73 5.49
CA TYR A 581 14.27 -17.31 4.96
C TYR A 581 14.19 -18.81 5.25
N CYS A 582 15.26 -19.55 4.96
CA CYS A 582 15.33 -20.98 5.28
C CYS A 582 16.76 -21.45 5.48
N PHE A 583 16.87 -22.62 6.10
CA PHE A 583 18.10 -23.38 6.29
C PHE A 583 18.13 -24.57 5.34
N ILE A 584 19.30 -24.82 4.75
CA ILE A 584 19.58 -26.01 3.97
C ILE A 584 20.41 -26.96 4.85
N LEU A 585 19.92 -28.17 5.02
CA LEU A 585 20.58 -29.20 5.81
C LEU A 585 20.94 -30.37 4.89
N ALA A 586 22.16 -30.95 5.08
CA ALA A 586 22.63 -32.09 4.32
C ALA A 586 23.00 -33.24 5.25
N LYS A 587 22.56 -34.45 4.93
CA LYS A 587 22.86 -35.68 5.69
C LYS A 587 24.36 -36.01 5.70
N LYS A 588 25.04 -35.77 4.58
CA LYS A 588 26.48 -35.93 4.42
C LYS A 588 27.09 -34.65 3.87
N LEU A 589 28.04 -34.08 4.57
CA LEU A 589 28.77 -32.88 4.15
C LEU A 589 29.62 -33.09 2.89
N ALA A 590 30.12 -34.33 2.68
CA ALA A 590 31.00 -34.69 1.55
C ALA A 590 30.28 -34.75 0.18
N THR A 591 28.97 -34.51 0.12
CA THR A 591 28.19 -34.52 -1.14
C THR A 591 28.03 -33.13 -1.75
N LEU A 592 28.50 -32.09 -1.06
CA LEU A 592 28.47 -30.69 -1.47
C LEU A 592 29.90 -30.22 -1.79
N THR A 593 30.05 -29.53 -2.91
CA THR A 593 31.33 -28.92 -3.34
C THR A 593 31.11 -27.43 -3.64
#